data_3a145420f9d98b6d7025dc2198bcf191
#
_entry.id   3a145420f9d98b6d7025dc2198bcf191
#
_cell.length_a   1.000
_cell.length_b   1.000
_cell.length_c   1.000
_cell.angle_alpha   90.00
_cell.angle_beta   90.00
_cell.angle_gamma   90.00
#
_symmetry.space_group_name_H-M   'P 1'
#
loop_
_entity.id
_entity.type
_entity.pdbx_description
1 polymer ?
#
loop_
_entity_poly.entity_id
_entity_poly.type
_entity_poly.pdbx_seq_one_letter_code
_entity_poly.pdbx_strand_id
1 'polypeptide(L)'
;SNDYYYYQTVAGELRGEIDVYTNSNKVTPAQLYSTPMKSIFNSIPVNLNAEKSLEVDKKVLFTFTDLDQVFRIHIRRGVAELTFASQDDEELVIKTDQQSLKEVFAGLKSVPSISLMLAKNEIEVEGGKIEFLKFLSLFQG
;
A
#
# COMPACT_ATOMS: atom_id res chain seq x y z
N SER A 1 16.98 13.97 8.69
CA SER A 1 17.83 12.99 8.04
C SER A 1 17.71 13.07 6.52
N ASN A 2 18.68 12.54 5.83
CA ASN A 2 18.66 12.49 4.36
C ASN A 2 17.45 11.69 3.85
N ASP A 3 17.06 10.64 4.56
CA ASP A 3 15.91 9.82 4.21
C ASP A 3 14.62 10.61 4.27
N TYR A 4 14.42 11.38 5.32
CA TYR A 4 13.22 12.22 5.46
C TYR A 4 13.11 13.22 4.33
N TYR A 5 14.21 13.89 4.01
CA TYR A 5 14.24 14.84 2.90
C TYR A 5 13.93 14.16 1.58
N TYR A 6 14.47 12.98 1.37
CA TYR A 6 14.26 12.21 0.15
C TYR A 6 12.79 11.80 0.01
N TYR A 7 12.17 11.35 1.10
CA TYR A 7 10.75 10.99 1.08
C TYR A 7 9.86 12.17 0.80
N GLN A 8 10.18 13.35 1.32
CA GLN A 8 9.43 14.56 1.03
C GLN A 8 9.49 14.92 -0.45
N THR A 9 10.64 14.72 -1.08
CA THR A 9 10.80 14.98 -2.51
C THR A 9 9.92 14.02 -3.32
N VAL A 10 9.95 12.73 -3.01
CA VAL A 10 9.10 11.74 -3.68
C VAL A 10 7.63 12.05 -3.43
N ALA A 11 7.26 12.38 -2.20
CA ALA A 11 5.89 12.75 -1.84
C ALA A 11 5.41 13.97 -2.62
N GLY A 12 6.29 14.93 -2.87
CA GLY A 12 5.97 16.11 -3.67
C GLY A 12 5.70 15.79 -5.13
N GLU A 13 6.26 14.70 -5.64
CA GLU A 13 6.03 14.22 -7.01
C GLU A 13 4.73 13.42 -7.12
N LEU A 14 4.32 12.77 -6.04
CA LEU A 14 3.09 11.97 -5.99
C LEU A 14 1.93 12.88 -5.63
N ARG A 15 1.24 13.40 -6.63
CA ARG A 15 0.11 14.31 -6.45
C ARG A 15 -1.21 13.58 -6.57
N GLY A 16 -2.23 14.13 -5.87
CA GLY A 16 -3.57 13.59 -5.89
C GLY A 16 -3.81 12.60 -4.76
N GLU A 17 -4.97 12.00 -4.76
CA GLU A 17 -5.34 11.01 -3.75
C GLU A 17 -4.83 9.65 -4.12
N ILE A 18 -4.30 8.95 -3.12
CA ILE A 18 -3.96 7.54 -3.24
C ILE A 18 -5.03 6.78 -2.45
N ASP A 19 -5.87 6.06 -3.15
CA ASP A 19 -6.93 5.25 -2.57
C ASP A 19 -6.84 3.85 -3.14
N VAL A 20 -6.32 2.94 -2.33
CA VAL A 20 -6.07 1.55 -2.73
C VAL A 20 -7.30 0.69 -2.46
N TYR A 21 -8.13 1.10 -1.54
CA TYR A 21 -9.24 0.28 -1.04
C TYR A 21 -10.61 0.82 -1.43
N THR A 22 -10.92 2.04 -1.01
CA THR A 22 -12.22 2.61 -1.32
C THR A 22 -12.14 3.39 -2.62
N ASN A 23 -13.23 3.54 -3.24
CA ASN A 23 -13.33 4.37 -4.42
C ASN A 23 -14.60 5.21 -4.30
N SER A 24 -15.63 4.82 -4.98
CA SER A 24 -16.94 5.48 -4.93
C SER A 24 -17.75 5.07 -3.71
N ASN A 25 -17.43 3.98 -3.05
CA ASN A 25 -18.16 3.50 -1.87
C ASN A 25 -17.57 4.14 -0.62
N LYS A 26 -18.24 5.16 -0.12
CA LYS A 26 -17.82 5.84 1.10
C LYS A 26 -18.12 4.99 2.31
N VAL A 27 -17.07 4.41 2.90
CA VAL A 27 -17.21 3.71 4.18
C VAL A 27 -16.94 4.69 5.32
N THR A 28 -17.67 4.55 6.41
CA THR A 28 -17.38 5.31 7.61
C THR A 28 -16.11 4.79 8.27
N PRO A 29 -15.42 5.60 9.10
CA PRO A 29 -14.25 5.10 9.82
C PRO A 29 -14.57 3.86 10.65
N ALA A 30 -15.73 3.82 11.31
CA ALA A 30 -16.14 2.66 12.10
C ALA A 30 -16.26 1.40 11.23
N GLN A 31 -16.84 1.51 10.03
CA GLN A 31 -16.95 0.40 9.09
C GLN A 31 -15.57 -0.05 8.62
N LEU A 32 -14.69 0.89 8.32
CA LEU A 32 -13.33 0.59 7.89
C LEU A 32 -12.58 -0.22 8.97
N TYR A 33 -12.60 0.25 10.21
CA TYR A 33 -11.86 -0.39 11.29
C TYR A 33 -12.40 -1.77 11.65
N SER A 34 -13.67 -2.02 11.43
CA SER A 34 -14.29 -3.33 11.67
C SER A 34 -14.21 -4.28 10.48
N THR A 35 -13.78 -3.80 9.32
CA THR A 35 -13.66 -4.64 8.12
C THR A 35 -12.45 -5.55 8.22
N PRO A 36 -12.59 -6.87 8.01
CA PRO A 36 -11.44 -7.77 8.02
C PRO A 36 -10.42 -7.41 6.93
N MET A 37 -9.14 -7.58 7.24
CA MET A 37 -8.07 -7.30 6.28
C MET A 37 -8.25 -8.05 4.96
N LYS A 38 -8.73 -9.29 5.02
CA LYS A 38 -8.99 -10.09 3.81
C LYS A 38 -9.97 -9.38 2.88
N SER A 39 -11.01 -8.77 3.41
CA SER A 39 -11.99 -8.03 2.63
C SER A 39 -11.37 -6.79 1.99
N ILE A 40 -10.51 -6.09 2.73
CA ILE A 40 -9.80 -4.94 2.23
C ILE A 40 -8.90 -5.34 1.06
N PHE A 41 -8.09 -6.39 1.23
CA PHE A 41 -7.20 -6.85 0.18
C PHE A 41 -7.93 -7.38 -1.04
N ASN A 42 -9.10 -8.00 -0.87
CA ASN A 42 -9.91 -8.49 -2.00
C ASN A 42 -10.36 -7.35 -2.92
N SER A 43 -10.44 -6.12 -2.44
CA SER A 43 -10.85 -4.97 -3.26
C SER A 43 -9.66 -4.29 -3.97
N ILE A 44 -8.43 -4.60 -3.57
CA ILE A 44 -7.24 -3.94 -4.12
C ILE A 44 -7.11 -4.15 -5.63
N PRO A 45 -7.29 -5.36 -6.18
CA PRO A 45 -7.12 -5.57 -7.62
C PRO A 45 -8.01 -4.68 -8.49
N VAL A 46 -9.24 -4.36 -8.03
CA VAL A 46 -10.16 -3.53 -8.82
C VAL A 46 -9.82 -2.05 -8.78
N ASN A 47 -8.98 -1.63 -7.84
CA ASN A 47 -8.57 -0.23 -7.68
C ASN A 47 -7.23 0.07 -8.35
N LEU A 48 -6.59 -0.93 -8.93
CA LEU A 48 -5.32 -0.73 -9.65
C LEU A 48 -5.57 0.08 -10.92
N ASN A 49 -4.73 1.09 -11.15
CA ASN A 49 -4.72 1.80 -12.41
C ASN A 49 -4.00 0.95 -13.46
N ALA A 50 -4.75 0.35 -14.37
CA ALA A 50 -4.20 -0.58 -15.35
C ALA A 50 -3.18 0.10 -16.27
N GLU A 51 -3.45 1.34 -16.67
CA GLU A 51 -2.56 2.08 -17.57
C GLU A 51 -1.21 2.36 -16.91
N LYS A 52 -1.21 2.84 -15.66
CA LYS A 52 0.02 3.12 -14.92
C LYS A 52 0.84 1.88 -14.63
N SER A 53 0.21 0.71 -14.58
CA SER A 53 0.84 -0.54 -14.17
C SER A 53 1.21 -1.47 -15.32
N LEU A 54 0.97 -1.07 -16.59
CA LEU A 54 1.23 -1.92 -17.76
C LEU A 54 2.66 -2.45 -17.83
N GLU A 55 3.63 -1.60 -17.50
CA GLU A 55 5.06 -1.95 -17.57
C GLU A 55 5.63 -2.37 -16.23
N VAL A 56 4.78 -2.55 -15.22
CA VAL A 56 5.20 -2.90 -13.86
C VAL A 56 5.11 -4.40 -13.67
N ASP A 57 6.16 -4.99 -13.09
CA ASP A 57 6.16 -6.34 -12.55
C ASP A 57 6.67 -6.23 -11.11
N LYS A 58 5.78 -6.30 -10.15
CA LYS A 58 6.13 -6.06 -8.74
C LYS A 58 5.41 -7.07 -7.85
N LYS A 59 6.19 -7.70 -6.96
CA LYS A 59 5.69 -8.65 -5.98
C LYS A 59 5.85 -8.05 -4.60
N VAL A 60 4.75 -7.90 -3.89
CA VAL A 60 4.70 -7.23 -2.59
C VAL A 60 4.05 -8.15 -1.58
N LEU A 61 4.69 -8.30 -0.43
CA LEU A 61 4.16 -9.06 0.69
C LEU A 61 3.81 -8.12 1.83
N PHE A 62 2.60 -8.24 2.33
CA PHE A 62 2.14 -7.50 3.51
C PHE A 62 2.08 -8.44 4.71
N THR A 63 2.78 -8.05 5.76
CA THR A 63 2.78 -8.75 7.06
C THR A 63 2.35 -7.76 8.14
N PHE A 64 1.95 -8.27 9.29
CA PHE A 64 1.36 -7.42 10.33
C PHE A 64 1.98 -7.71 11.70
N THR A 65 2.00 -6.67 12.54
CA THR A 65 2.43 -6.81 13.94
C THR A 65 1.33 -7.40 14.81
N ASP A 66 0.08 -7.31 14.39
CA ASP A 66 -1.11 -7.66 15.17
C ASP A 66 -2.07 -8.62 14.45
N LEU A 67 -1.61 -9.29 13.40
CA LEU A 67 -2.42 -10.26 12.67
C LEU A 67 -1.48 -11.34 12.12
N ASP A 68 -1.82 -12.61 12.38
CA ASP A 68 -1.05 -13.75 11.88
C ASP A 68 -1.59 -14.22 10.52
N GLN A 69 -1.54 -13.29 9.56
CA GLN A 69 -1.89 -13.52 8.16
C GLN A 69 -0.94 -12.72 7.29
N VAL A 70 -0.71 -13.20 6.09
CA VAL A 70 0.06 -12.47 5.09
C VAL A 70 -0.77 -12.33 3.82
N PHE A 71 -0.54 -11.23 3.10
CA PHE A 71 -1.22 -10.97 1.84
C PHE A 71 -0.15 -10.63 0.81
N ARG A 72 -0.16 -11.35 -0.29
CA ARG A 72 0.78 -11.16 -1.39
C ARG A 72 0.06 -10.58 -2.59
N ILE A 73 0.59 -9.49 -3.13
CA ILE A 73 0.07 -8.88 -4.35
C ILE A 73 1.16 -8.97 -5.41
N HIS A 74 0.82 -9.56 -6.54
CA HIS A 74 1.68 -9.55 -7.71
C HIS A 74 1.02 -8.68 -8.78
N ILE A 75 1.66 -7.55 -9.09
CA ILE A 75 1.21 -6.67 -10.17
C ILE A 75 2.02 -7.00 -11.40
N ARG A 76 1.32 -7.31 -12.48
CA ARG A 76 1.94 -7.64 -13.75
C ARG A 76 0.99 -7.32 -14.90
N ARG A 77 1.47 -6.59 -15.89
CA ARG A 77 0.72 -6.25 -17.11
C ARG A 77 -0.64 -5.61 -16.84
N GLY A 78 -0.69 -4.70 -15.88
CA GLY A 78 -1.90 -3.98 -15.54
C GLY A 78 -2.90 -4.76 -14.69
N VAL A 79 -2.51 -5.92 -14.17
CA VAL A 79 -3.36 -6.78 -13.33
C VAL A 79 -2.69 -7.01 -11.99
N ALA A 80 -3.48 -6.99 -10.93
CA ALA A 80 -3.02 -7.36 -9.59
C ALA A 80 -3.63 -8.71 -9.21
N GLU A 81 -2.78 -9.65 -8.81
CA GLU A 81 -3.19 -10.95 -8.32
C GLU A 81 -2.92 -11.03 -6.83
N LEU A 82 -3.94 -11.40 -6.06
CA LEU A 82 -3.85 -11.54 -4.61
C LEU A 82 -3.73 -13.01 -4.23
N THR A 83 -2.74 -13.33 -3.40
CA THR A 83 -2.60 -14.64 -2.77
C THR A 83 -2.29 -14.46 -1.29
N PHE A 84 -2.34 -15.56 -0.51
CA PHE A 84 -2.31 -15.49 0.95
C PHE A 84 -1.11 -16.21 1.56
N ALA A 85 -0.06 -16.36 0.78
CA ALA A 85 1.18 -16.96 1.24
C ALA A 85 2.36 -16.32 0.51
N SER A 86 3.50 -16.23 1.21
CA SER A 86 4.75 -15.80 0.58
C SER A 86 5.28 -16.89 -0.34
N GLN A 87 5.92 -16.48 -1.42
CA GLN A 87 6.67 -17.36 -2.31
C GLN A 87 8.18 -17.12 -2.19
N ASP A 88 8.59 -16.32 -1.21
CA ASP A 88 10.00 -15.97 -0.91
C ASP A 88 10.72 -15.30 -2.09
N ASP A 89 9.97 -14.67 -2.97
CA ASP A 89 10.48 -13.95 -4.12
C ASP A 89 10.01 -12.49 -4.17
N GLU A 90 9.30 -12.03 -3.12
CA GLU A 90 8.81 -10.67 -3.05
C GLU A 90 9.96 -9.70 -2.86
N GLU A 91 10.11 -8.76 -3.79
CA GLU A 91 11.13 -7.72 -3.69
C GLU A 91 10.76 -6.61 -2.73
N LEU A 92 9.50 -6.56 -2.29
CA LEU A 92 9.01 -5.55 -1.36
C LEU A 92 8.21 -6.25 -0.25
N VAL A 93 8.65 -6.07 1.00
CA VAL A 93 7.97 -6.65 2.17
C VAL A 93 7.60 -5.53 3.12
N ILE A 94 6.32 -5.44 3.44
CA ILE A 94 5.75 -4.39 4.29
C ILE A 94 5.30 -5.01 5.60
N LYS A 95 5.65 -4.37 6.72
CA LYS A 95 5.20 -4.78 8.04
C LYS A 95 4.66 -3.56 8.79
N THR A 96 3.41 -3.63 9.22
CA THR A 96 2.77 -2.58 9.99
C THR A 96 1.58 -3.17 10.77
N ASP A 97 0.89 -2.36 11.54
CA ASP A 97 -0.35 -2.78 12.19
C ASP A 97 -1.54 -2.63 11.25
N GLN A 98 -2.62 -3.34 11.56
CA GLN A 98 -3.82 -3.35 10.71
C GLN A 98 -4.41 -1.95 10.56
N GLN A 99 -4.54 -1.20 11.64
CA GLN A 99 -5.15 0.12 11.59
C GLN A 99 -4.37 1.07 10.68
N SER A 100 -3.05 1.09 10.79
CA SER A 100 -2.21 1.95 9.96
C SER A 100 -2.38 1.63 8.49
N LEU A 101 -2.39 0.35 8.13
CA LEU A 101 -2.54 -0.03 6.73
C LEU A 101 -3.93 0.29 6.20
N LYS A 102 -4.98 0.07 7.00
CA LYS A 102 -6.34 0.45 6.63
C LYS A 102 -6.44 1.94 6.31
N GLU A 103 -5.85 2.77 7.14
CA GLU A 103 -5.87 4.23 6.97
C GLU A 103 -5.11 4.65 5.71
N VAL A 104 -3.97 4.03 5.45
CA VAL A 104 -3.21 4.29 4.23
C VAL A 104 -4.01 3.87 2.99
N PHE A 105 -4.55 2.66 3.00
CA PHE A 105 -5.28 2.12 1.85
C PHE A 105 -6.60 2.84 1.58
N ALA A 106 -7.22 3.37 2.60
CA ALA A 106 -8.48 4.11 2.47
C ALA A 106 -8.29 5.59 2.10
N GLY A 107 -7.05 6.02 1.87
CA GLY A 107 -6.77 7.39 1.51
C GLY A 107 -6.92 8.39 2.66
N LEU A 108 -6.92 7.91 3.91
CA LEU A 108 -7.07 8.75 5.09
C LEU A 108 -5.77 9.43 5.53
N LYS A 109 -4.65 9.01 4.96
CA LYS A 109 -3.33 9.59 5.22
C LYS A 109 -2.83 10.29 3.97
N SER A 110 -2.36 11.52 4.12
CA SER A 110 -1.71 12.24 3.03
C SER A 110 -0.38 11.58 2.69
N VAL A 111 0.13 11.80 1.49
CA VAL A 111 1.44 11.27 1.08
C VAL A 111 2.56 11.75 2.00
N PRO A 112 2.63 13.05 2.40
CA PRO A 112 3.60 13.46 3.41
C PRO A 112 3.47 12.73 4.74
N SER A 113 2.25 12.45 5.18
CA SER A 113 2.00 11.70 6.42
C SER A 113 2.51 10.27 6.31
N ILE A 114 2.27 9.59 5.19
CA ILE A 114 2.78 8.25 4.93
C ILE A 114 4.31 8.27 4.92
N SER A 115 4.91 9.28 4.28
CA SER A 115 6.37 9.42 4.24
C SER A 115 6.96 9.55 5.64
N LEU A 116 6.27 10.26 6.53
CA LEU A 116 6.70 10.40 7.92
C LEU A 116 6.59 9.07 8.67
N MET A 117 5.53 8.31 8.44
CA MET A 117 5.36 6.97 9.03
C MET A 117 6.50 6.04 8.59
N LEU A 118 6.90 6.12 7.33
CA LEU A 118 8.04 5.36 6.80
C LEU A 118 9.36 5.79 7.45
N ALA A 119 9.58 7.09 7.59
CA ALA A 119 10.79 7.63 8.21
C ALA A 119 10.93 7.21 9.68
N LYS A 120 9.79 7.08 10.37
CA LYS A 120 9.75 6.66 11.79
C LYS A 120 9.69 5.14 11.96
N ASN A 121 9.65 4.38 10.89
CA ASN A 121 9.48 2.93 10.90
C ASN A 121 8.17 2.47 11.56
N GLU A 122 7.13 3.28 11.50
CA GLU A 122 5.77 2.88 11.86
C GLU A 122 5.21 1.97 10.77
N ILE A 123 5.69 2.14 9.55
CA ILE A 123 5.55 1.17 8.46
C ILE A 123 6.96 0.72 8.12
N GLU A 124 7.28 -0.53 8.38
CA GLU A 124 8.58 -1.11 8.08
C GLU A 124 8.56 -1.67 6.67
N VAL A 125 9.61 -1.36 5.90
CA VAL A 125 9.70 -1.77 4.50
C VAL A 125 11.05 -2.40 4.23
N GLU A 126 11.04 -3.62 3.72
CA GLU A 126 12.20 -4.23 3.07
C GLU A 126 12.03 -4.06 1.57
N GLY A 127 13.10 -3.71 0.86
CA GLY A 127 13.08 -3.52 -0.58
C GLY A 127 12.97 -2.07 -1.02
N GLY A 128 12.95 -1.13 -0.07
CA GLY A 128 12.99 0.30 -0.36
C GLY A 128 11.69 1.03 -0.07
N LYS A 129 11.79 2.02 0.81
CA LYS A 129 10.62 2.82 1.22
C LYS A 129 10.05 3.62 0.05
N ILE A 130 10.91 4.08 -0.85
CA ILE A 130 10.49 4.79 -2.06
C ILE A 130 9.72 3.84 -2.99
N GLU A 131 10.15 2.58 -3.07
CA GLU A 131 9.45 1.58 -3.87
C GLU A 131 8.03 1.34 -3.34
N PHE A 132 7.83 1.43 -2.02
CA PHE A 132 6.49 1.35 -1.45
C PHE A 132 5.62 2.55 -1.88
N LEU A 133 6.17 3.76 -1.86
CA LEU A 133 5.45 4.95 -2.34
C LEU A 133 5.09 4.81 -3.82
N LYS A 134 6.00 4.29 -4.63
CA LYS A 134 5.74 4.03 -6.04
C LYS A 134 4.64 2.98 -6.22
N PHE A 135 4.64 1.94 -5.40
CA PHE A 135 3.56 0.95 -5.39
C PHE A 135 2.21 1.61 -5.12
N LEU A 136 2.12 2.44 -4.07
CA LEU A 136 0.89 3.13 -3.74
C LEU A 136 0.40 4.03 -4.89
N SER A 137 1.32 4.65 -5.63
CA SER A 137 0.98 5.53 -6.75
C SER A 137 0.30 4.81 -7.91
N LEU A 138 0.42 3.49 -7.99
CA LEU A 138 -0.25 2.69 -9.02
C LEU A 138 -1.78 2.65 -8.84
N PHE A 139 -2.26 3.09 -7.68
CA PHE A 139 -3.69 3.16 -7.36
C PHE A 139 -4.21 4.59 -7.40
N GLN A 140 -3.40 5.51 -7.85
CA GLN A 140 -3.78 6.91 -8.01
C GLN A 140 -4.52 7.09 -9.33
N GLY A 141 -5.74 7.53 -9.23
CA GLY A 141 -6.63 7.69 -10.37
C GLY A 141 -6.47 8.98 -11.13
#